data_434f3bff8ed65f213946459b8b94d00d
#
_entry.id   434f3bff8ed65f213946459b8b94d00d
#
_cell.length_a   1.000
_cell.length_b   1.000
_cell.length_c   1.000
_cell.angle_alpha   90.00
_cell.angle_beta   90.00
_cell.angle_gamma   90.00
#
_symmetry.space_group_name_H-M   'P 1'
#
loop_
_entity.id
_entity.type
_entity.pdbx_description
1 polymer ?
#
loop_
_entity_poly.entity_id
_entity_poly.type
_entity_poly.pdbx_seq_one_letter_code
_entity_poly.pdbx_strand_id
1 'polypeptide(L)'
;MSQSKEEKKHFYLRHNDALMNSTKLSMKAKQSILLSKAENTVNAYESDWDDFVDWCNYQKVSYFPATPETIVNYINDLADYAKANTIARRISAISENYNASGSRENPCMSPLVKQALRGIRRLKGTFQQGKTPILLDDIEDILECIDGSDIPKIQKLRDKAILLIGFMGAFRRSEIAALTVENLKFSPQG
;
A
#
# COMPACT_ATOMS: atom_id res chain seq x y z
N MET A 1 3.08 1.05 29.29
CA MET A 1 3.33 2.48 29.03
C MET A 1 3.33 2.65 27.53
N SER A 2 2.32 3.34 27.02
CA SER A 2 2.12 3.57 25.58
C SER A 2 3.16 4.56 25.10
N GLN A 3 4.16 4.11 24.33
CA GLN A 3 4.95 5.03 23.52
C GLN A 3 4.02 5.70 22.53
N SER A 4 4.00 7.02 22.52
CA SER A 4 2.99 7.79 21.82
C SER A 4 3.03 7.56 20.33
N LYS A 5 1.87 7.67 19.67
CA LYS A 5 1.73 7.66 18.19
C LYS A 5 2.69 8.64 17.48
N GLU A 6 3.19 9.64 18.19
CA GLU A 6 4.16 10.62 17.68
C GLU A 6 5.58 10.05 17.49
N GLU A 7 6.04 9.13 18.38
CA GLU A 7 7.36 8.51 18.20
C GLU A 7 7.40 7.55 17.01
N LYS A 8 6.27 6.92 16.66
CA LYS A 8 6.15 5.99 15.52
C LYS A 8 6.20 6.71 14.17
N LYS A 9 5.59 7.90 14.07
CA LYS A 9 5.60 8.75 12.87
C LYS A 9 6.98 9.30 12.50
N HIS A 10 7.92 9.25 13.43
CA HIS A 10 9.23 9.91 13.28
C HIS A 10 10.25 9.19 12.41
N PHE A 11 10.08 7.91 12.06
CA PHE A 11 11.17 7.19 11.37
C PHE A 11 11.28 7.59 9.90
N TYR A 12 10.17 7.62 9.18
CA TYR A 12 10.13 8.06 7.78
C TYR A 12 10.38 9.57 7.63
N LEU A 13 9.85 10.37 8.58
CA LEU A 13 10.11 11.82 8.63
C LEU A 13 11.59 12.11 8.88
N ARG A 14 12.26 11.42 9.80
CA ARG A 14 13.71 11.58 10.07
C ARG A 14 14.57 11.22 8.85
N HIS A 15 14.17 10.23 8.05
CA HIS A 15 14.90 9.93 6.83
C HIS A 15 14.75 11.03 5.79
N ASN A 16 13.55 11.56 5.62
CA ASN A 16 13.31 12.71 4.75
C ASN A 16 14.06 13.95 5.25
N ASP A 17 14.10 14.18 6.56
CA ASP A 17 14.87 15.30 7.15
C ASP A 17 16.38 15.12 6.95
N ALA A 18 16.91 13.93 7.16
CA ALA A 18 18.33 13.64 6.90
C ALA A 18 18.69 13.80 5.42
N LEU A 19 17.80 13.37 4.51
CA LEU A 19 17.93 13.55 3.08
C LEU A 19 17.89 15.03 2.70
N MET A 20 16.94 15.80 3.24
CA MET A 20 16.80 17.24 2.97
C MET A 20 18.00 18.03 3.50
N ASN A 21 18.59 17.62 4.61
CA ASN A 21 19.76 18.25 5.20
C ASN A 21 21.10 17.84 4.55
N SER A 22 21.11 16.86 3.65
CA SER A 22 22.33 16.43 2.96
C SER A 22 22.86 17.56 2.06
N THR A 23 24.10 17.96 2.28
CA THR A 23 24.82 18.97 1.47
C THR A 23 25.39 18.41 0.16
N LYS A 24 25.43 17.07 0.03
CA LYS A 24 26.02 16.35 -1.11
C LYS A 24 25.02 16.17 -2.28
N LEU A 25 23.73 16.39 -2.05
CA LEU A 25 22.68 16.21 -3.06
C LEU A 25 22.14 17.57 -3.51
N SER A 26 21.96 17.71 -4.83
CA SER A 26 21.24 18.87 -5.39
C SER A 26 19.75 18.83 -5.00
N MET A 27 19.08 19.99 -4.99
CA MET A 27 17.64 20.08 -4.71
C MET A 27 16.82 19.21 -5.67
N LYS A 28 17.19 19.16 -6.95
CA LYS A 28 16.53 18.32 -7.96
C LYS A 28 16.68 16.82 -7.66
N ALA A 29 17.87 16.40 -7.20
CA ALA A 29 18.11 15.01 -6.80
C ALA A 29 17.27 14.64 -5.55
N LYS A 30 17.21 15.53 -4.55
CA LYS A 30 16.38 15.35 -3.36
C LYS A 30 14.91 15.19 -3.71
N GLN A 31 14.39 16.07 -4.57
CA GLN A 31 13.01 16.00 -5.05
C GLN A 31 12.71 14.70 -5.79
N SER A 32 13.63 14.25 -6.66
CA SER A 32 13.47 12.97 -7.38
C SER A 32 13.43 11.77 -6.43
N ILE A 33 14.21 11.80 -5.34
CA ILE A 33 14.22 10.73 -4.33
C ILE A 33 12.90 10.75 -3.53
N LEU A 34 12.42 11.92 -3.11
CA LEU A 34 11.13 12.06 -2.40
C LEU A 34 9.95 11.56 -3.24
N LEU A 35 9.96 11.85 -4.54
CA LEU A 35 8.93 11.43 -5.49
C LEU A 35 9.09 9.98 -5.96
N SER A 36 10.11 9.26 -5.51
CA SER A 36 10.37 7.87 -5.95
C SER A 36 9.28 6.89 -5.53
N LYS A 37 8.46 7.24 -4.53
CA LYS A 37 7.36 6.41 -4.03
C LYS A 37 6.06 7.20 -4.06
N ALA A 38 5.00 6.54 -4.51
CA ALA A 38 3.65 7.08 -4.40
C ALA A 38 3.24 7.21 -2.91
N GLU A 39 2.48 8.24 -2.58
CA GLU A 39 1.99 8.52 -1.23
C GLU A 39 1.30 7.30 -0.59
N ASN A 40 0.47 6.59 -1.34
CA ASN A 40 -0.19 5.38 -0.87
C ASN A 40 0.82 4.26 -0.51
N THR A 41 1.99 4.21 -1.16
CA THR A 41 3.05 3.25 -0.82
C THR A 41 3.73 3.66 0.48
N VAL A 42 3.96 4.94 0.69
CA VAL A 42 4.53 5.47 1.94
C VAL A 42 3.60 5.15 3.11
N ASN A 43 2.32 5.49 3.00
CA ASN A 43 1.31 5.21 4.03
C ASN A 43 1.18 3.71 4.34
N ALA A 44 1.25 2.85 3.31
CA ALA A 44 1.23 1.41 3.50
C ALA A 44 2.48 0.91 4.23
N TYR A 45 3.66 1.46 3.93
CA TYR A 45 4.91 1.08 4.57
C TYR A 45 4.99 1.57 6.03
N GLU A 46 4.45 2.76 6.32
CA GLU A 46 4.34 3.25 7.69
C GLU A 46 3.44 2.34 8.53
N SER A 47 2.27 1.99 8.02
CA SER A 47 1.35 1.06 8.70
C SER A 47 1.98 -0.33 8.90
N ASP A 48 2.74 -0.84 7.93
CA ASP A 48 3.41 -2.13 8.04
C ASP A 48 4.57 -2.11 9.05
N TRP A 49 5.27 -0.99 9.15
CA TRP A 49 6.31 -0.79 10.15
C TRP A 49 5.73 -0.72 11.56
N ASP A 50 4.65 0.02 11.74
CA ASP A 50 3.95 0.13 13.02
C ASP A 50 3.47 -1.25 13.51
N ASP A 51 2.90 -2.05 12.62
CA ASP A 51 2.48 -3.43 12.93
C ASP A 51 3.67 -4.29 13.39
N PHE A 52 4.83 -4.17 12.73
CA PHE A 52 6.03 -4.89 13.15
C PHE A 52 6.53 -4.43 14.54
N VAL A 53 6.54 -3.13 14.79
CA VAL A 53 6.93 -2.56 16.09
C VAL A 53 6.00 -3.02 17.20
N ASP A 54 4.68 -3.02 16.95
CA ASP A 54 3.67 -3.47 17.90
C ASP A 54 3.82 -4.96 18.20
N TRP A 55 4.07 -5.79 17.18
CA TRP A 55 4.36 -7.21 17.36
C TRP A 55 5.63 -7.44 18.17
N CYS A 56 6.73 -6.72 17.89
CA CYS A 56 7.97 -6.83 18.66
C CYS A 56 7.75 -6.44 20.14
N ASN A 57 7.02 -5.37 20.38
CA ASN A 57 6.69 -4.93 21.75
C ASN A 57 5.85 -5.99 22.50
N TYR A 58 4.90 -6.61 21.81
CA TYR A 58 4.09 -7.71 22.37
C TYR A 58 4.96 -8.92 22.74
N GLN A 59 5.87 -9.30 21.84
CA GLN A 59 6.82 -10.41 22.04
C GLN A 59 7.99 -10.06 22.97
N LYS A 60 8.12 -8.78 23.38
CA LYS A 60 9.21 -8.27 24.23
C LYS A 60 10.60 -8.45 23.59
N VAL A 61 10.69 -8.29 22.27
CA VAL A 61 11.93 -8.33 21.49
C VAL A 61 12.22 -6.96 20.89
N SER A 62 13.51 -6.71 20.57
CA SER A 62 13.90 -5.46 19.93
C SER A 62 13.44 -5.40 18.48
N TYR A 63 12.78 -4.30 18.11
CA TYR A 63 12.44 -4.01 16.71
C TYR A 63 13.58 -3.31 15.97
N PHE A 64 14.53 -2.67 16.72
CA PHE A 64 15.68 -2.01 16.14
C PHE A 64 16.86 -1.95 17.14
N PRO A 65 18.01 -2.58 16.84
CA PRO A 65 18.20 -3.53 15.75
C PRO A 65 17.43 -4.84 16.01
N ALA A 66 16.75 -5.37 14.99
CA ALA A 66 16.15 -6.70 15.05
C ALA A 66 17.13 -7.74 14.46
N THR A 67 16.99 -8.99 14.88
CA THR A 67 17.76 -10.10 14.32
C THR A 67 17.00 -10.76 13.16
N PRO A 68 17.68 -11.51 12.27
CA PRO A 68 17.01 -12.31 11.25
C PRO A 68 15.96 -13.27 11.82
N GLU A 69 16.20 -13.83 12.99
CA GLU A 69 15.29 -14.75 13.70
C GLU A 69 14.01 -14.01 14.12
N THR A 70 14.14 -12.77 14.61
CA THR A 70 12.99 -11.92 14.93
C THR A 70 12.09 -11.73 13.71
N ILE A 71 12.69 -11.43 12.55
CA ILE A 71 11.94 -11.27 11.29
C ILE A 71 11.27 -12.58 10.88
N VAL A 72 11.98 -13.73 11.00
CA VAL A 72 11.41 -15.04 10.67
C VAL A 72 10.22 -15.38 11.56
N ASN A 73 10.32 -15.15 12.87
CA ASN A 73 9.21 -15.39 13.79
C ASN A 73 8.00 -14.51 13.45
N TYR A 74 8.23 -13.21 13.20
CA TYR A 74 7.18 -12.29 12.78
C TYR A 74 6.43 -12.75 11.52
N ILE A 75 7.16 -13.14 10.46
CA ILE A 75 6.50 -13.58 9.23
C ILE A 75 5.79 -14.93 9.35
N ASN A 76 6.23 -15.81 10.28
CA ASN A 76 5.52 -17.05 10.55
C ASN A 76 4.21 -16.78 11.30
N ASP A 77 4.20 -15.91 12.30
CA ASP A 77 2.97 -15.48 12.98
C ASP A 77 1.99 -14.82 11.98
N LEU A 78 2.50 -13.97 11.08
CA LEU A 78 1.70 -13.41 10.00
C LEU A 78 1.14 -14.47 9.05
N ALA A 79 1.87 -15.56 8.86
CA ALA A 79 1.44 -16.63 7.95
C ALA A 79 0.15 -17.29 8.41
N ASP A 80 -0.27 -17.19 9.66
CA ASP A 80 -1.53 -17.78 10.12
C ASP A 80 -2.75 -17.07 9.50
N TYR A 81 -2.68 -15.77 9.24
CA TYR A 81 -3.83 -14.98 8.76
C TYR A 81 -3.58 -14.11 7.53
N ALA A 82 -2.33 -13.81 7.17
CA ALA A 82 -2.02 -12.96 6.03
C ALA A 82 -1.66 -13.76 4.76
N LYS A 83 -1.95 -13.18 3.59
CA LYS A 83 -1.54 -13.75 2.29
C LYS A 83 -0.04 -13.57 2.07
N ALA A 84 0.58 -14.47 1.29
CA ALA A 84 2.01 -14.42 0.97
C ALA A 84 2.48 -13.07 0.40
N ASN A 85 1.66 -12.42 -0.44
CA ASN A 85 1.98 -11.10 -1.00
C ASN A 85 1.96 -9.98 0.06
N THR A 86 1.05 -10.06 1.04
CA THR A 86 1.00 -9.12 2.17
C THR A 86 2.25 -9.26 3.03
N ILE A 87 2.67 -10.49 3.33
CA ILE A 87 3.90 -10.79 4.09
C ILE A 87 5.12 -10.23 3.34
N ALA A 88 5.20 -10.46 2.03
CA ALA A 88 6.31 -9.94 1.21
C ALA A 88 6.37 -8.40 1.24
N ARG A 89 5.21 -7.70 1.17
CA ARG A 89 5.15 -6.25 1.26
C ARG A 89 5.61 -5.75 2.64
N ARG A 90 5.18 -6.39 3.73
CA ARG A 90 5.61 -6.05 5.10
C ARG A 90 7.13 -6.20 5.27
N ILE A 91 7.73 -7.25 4.73
CA ILE A 91 9.19 -7.39 4.73
C ILE A 91 9.87 -6.28 3.92
N SER A 92 9.28 -5.88 2.80
CA SER A 92 9.80 -4.75 2.02
C SER A 92 9.75 -3.44 2.81
N ALA A 93 8.67 -3.20 3.57
CA ALA A 93 8.55 -2.03 4.43
C ALA A 93 9.59 -2.02 5.55
N ILE A 94 9.82 -3.16 6.23
CA ILE A 94 10.84 -3.29 7.27
C ILE A 94 12.23 -3.07 6.65
N SER A 95 12.53 -3.73 5.52
CA SER A 95 13.80 -3.60 4.81
C SER A 95 14.10 -2.15 4.43
N GLU A 96 13.09 -1.42 3.97
CA GLU A 96 13.21 -0.02 3.60
C GLU A 96 13.53 0.86 4.80
N ASN A 97 12.90 0.62 5.95
CA ASN A 97 13.20 1.34 7.18
C ASN A 97 14.66 1.11 7.64
N TYR A 98 15.17 -0.13 7.52
CA TYR A 98 16.57 -0.43 7.81
C TYR A 98 17.53 0.29 6.84
N ASN A 99 17.22 0.28 5.55
CA ASN A 99 18.04 1.00 4.56
C ASN A 99 18.03 2.51 4.82
N ALA A 100 16.87 3.06 5.16
CA ALA A 100 16.70 4.48 5.48
C ALA A 100 17.44 4.91 6.76
N SER A 101 17.55 4.02 7.74
CA SER A 101 18.28 4.31 9.00
C SER A 101 19.81 4.42 8.83
N GLY A 102 20.34 4.04 7.68
CA GLY A 102 21.79 3.92 7.46
C GLY A 102 22.41 2.75 8.22
N SER A 103 21.61 1.81 8.71
CA SER A 103 22.12 0.60 9.35
C SER A 103 23.01 -0.19 8.39
N ARG A 104 24.17 -0.64 8.88
CA ARG A 104 25.09 -1.47 8.09
C ARG A 104 24.51 -2.85 7.76
N GLU A 105 23.61 -3.35 8.62
CA GLU A 105 23.02 -4.68 8.48
C GLU A 105 21.51 -4.56 8.39
N ASN A 106 20.96 -5.15 7.34
CA ASN A 106 19.53 -5.25 7.12
C ASN A 106 19.10 -6.71 7.35
N PRO A 107 18.41 -7.03 8.45
CA PRO A 107 18.05 -8.41 8.79
C PRO A 107 17.16 -9.08 7.74
N CYS A 108 16.35 -8.30 7.01
CA CYS A 108 15.49 -8.81 5.94
C CYS A 108 16.30 -9.36 4.74
N MET A 109 17.56 -8.98 4.58
CA MET A 109 18.43 -9.46 3.51
C MET A 109 19.07 -10.81 3.82
N SER A 110 18.95 -11.28 5.06
CA SER A 110 19.49 -12.58 5.50
C SER A 110 19.00 -13.75 4.65
N PRO A 111 19.88 -14.74 4.35
CA PRO A 111 19.47 -15.98 3.71
C PRO A 111 18.35 -16.71 4.46
N LEU A 112 18.34 -16.64 5.79
CA LEU A 112 17.33 -17.25 6.66
C LEU A 112 15.94 -16.69 6.37
N VAL A 113 15.80 -15.36 6.32
CA VAL A 113 14.52 -14.69 6.01
C VAL A 113 14.05 -15.01 4.59
N LYS A 114 14.96 -15.00 3.61
CA LYS A 114 14.65 -15.36 2.22
C LYS A 114 14.17 -16.80 2.10
N GLN A 115 14.76 -17.72 2.88
CA GLN A 115 14.35 -19.12 2.90
C GLN A 115 12.97 -19.30 3.54
N ALA A 116 12.70 -18.65 4.67
CA ALA A 116 11.40 -18.67 5.33
C ALA A 116 10.29 -18.12 4.42
N LEU A 117 10.51 -16.98 3.75
CA LEU A 117 9.57 -16.43 2.76
C LEU A 117 9.28 -17.40 1.60
N ARG A 118 10.30 -18.12 1.11
CA ARG A 118 10.08 -19.14 0.07
C ARG A 118 9.23 -20.29 0.58
N GLY A 119 9.47 -20.73 1.82
CA GLY A 119 8.67 -21.76 2.49
C GLY A 119 7.20 -21.35 2.61
N ILE A 120 6.94 -20.14 3.13
CA ILE A 120 5.58 -19.60 3.27
C ILE A 120 4.88 -19.49 1.91
N ARG A 121 5.57 -19.01 0.86
CA ARG A 121 4.98 -18.96 -0.50
C ARG A 121 4.60 -20.32 -1.05
N ARG A 122 5.39 -21.36 -0.77
CA ARG A 122 5.07 -22.74 -1.19
C ARG A 122 3.86 -23.29 -0.44
N LEU A 123 3.78 -23.05 0.87
CA LEU A 123 2.69 -23.53 1.72
C LEU A 123 1.36 -22.83 1.39
N LYS A 124 1.37 -21.53 1.23
CA LYS A 124 0.15 -20.72 1.00
C LYS A 124 -0.26 -20.64 -0.46
N GLY A 125 0.65 -20.95 -1.37
CA GLY A 125 0.48 -20.65 -2.79
C GLY A 125 0.60 -19.15 -3.07
N THR A 126 0.77 -18.81 -4.33
CA THR A 126 0.83 -17.41 -4.82
C THR A 126 -0.38 -17.05 -5.68
N PHE A 127 -1.33 -17.99 -5.81
CA PHE A 127 -2.50 -17.80 -6.65
C PHE A 127 -3.39 -16.71 -6.07
N GLN A 128 -3.62 -15.67 -6.86
CA GLN A 128 -4.62 -14.66 -6.58
C GLN A 128 -5.91 -15.03 -7.30
N GLN A 129 -6.96 -15.28 -6.52
CA GLN A 129 -8.29 -15.40 -7.11
C GLN A 129 -8.69 -14.03 -7.67
N GLY A 130 -8.72 -13.91 -8.99
CA GLY A 130 -9.21 -12.73 -9.68
C GLY A 130 -10.68 -12.46 -9.33
N LYS A 131 -11.09 -11.22 -9.44
CA LYS A 131 -12.52 -10.87 -9.42
C LYS A 131 -13.14 -11.29 -10.74
N THR A 132 -14.39 -11.73 -10.71
CA THR A 132 -15.17 -11.95 -11.93
C THR A 132 -15.25 -10.65 -12.71
N PRO A 133 -14.93 -10.63 -14.01
CA PRO A 133 -15.09 -9.43 -14.81
C PRO A 133 -16.58 -9.09 -14.92
N ILE A 134 -16.88 -7.80 -14.90
CA ILE A 134 -18.21 -7.27 -15.19
C ILE A 134 -18.36 -7.22 -16.71
N LEU A 135 -19.42 -7.80 -17.23
CA LEU A 135 -19.77 -7.81 -18.64
C LEU A 135 -20.75 -6.66 -18.97
N LEU A 136 -21.03 -6.47 -20.26
CA LEU A 136 -21.93 -5.40 -20.69
C LEU A 136 -23.36 -5.62 -20.16
N ASP A 137 -23.83 -6.86 -20.20
CA ASP A 137 -25.17 -7.21 -19.68
C ASP A 137 -25.29 -6.87 -18.19
N ASP A 138 -24.25 -7.13 -17.39
CA ASP A 138 -24.21 -6.74 -15.97
C ASP A 138 -24.33 -5.22 -15.80
N ILE A 139 -23.73 -4.43 -16.71
CA ILE A 139 -23.83 -2.96 -16.68
C ILE A 139 -25.25 -2.52 -16.98
N GLU A 140 -25.92 -3.13 -17.99
CA GLU A 140 -27.30 -2.83 -18.34
C GLU A 140 -28.23 -3.12 -17.16
N ASP A 141 -28.10 -4.28 -16.52
CA ASP A 141 -28.87 -4.65 -15.33
C ASP A 141 -28.68 -3.65 -14.19
N ILE A 142 -27.42 -3.21 -13.94
CA ILE A 142 -27.13 -2.22 -12.89
C ILE A 142 -27.76 -0.86 -13.23
N LEU A 143 -27.74 -0.43 -14.50
CA LEU A 143 -28.35 0.82 -14.93
C LEU A 143 -29.87 0.79 -14.74
N GLU A 144 -30.52 -0.32 -15.06
CA GLU A 144 -31.96 -0.53 -14.81
C GLU A 144 -32.28 -0.49 -13.31
N CYS A 145 -31.46 -1.15 -12.48
CA CYS A 145 -31.62 -1.09 -11.03
C CYS A 145 -31.51 0.34 -10.49
N ILE A 146 -30.57 1.15 -11.00
CA ILE A 146 -30.44 2.57 -10.62
C ILE A 146 -31.70 3.34 -11.03
N ASP A 147 -32.23 3.11 -12.21
CA ASP A 147 -33.46 3.79 -12.68
C ASP A 147 -34.66 3.43 -11.84
N GLY A 148 -34.84 2.17 -11.47
CA GLY A 148 -35.90 1.69 -10.62
C GLY A 148 -35.79 2.05 -9.13
N SER A 149 -34.65 2.54 -8.68
CA SER A 149 -34.42 2.87 -7.27
C SER A 149 -35.17 4.13 -6.83
N ASP A 150 -35.48 4.23 -5.54
CA ASP A 150 -36.11 5.42 -4.94
C ASP A 150 -35.07 6.40 -4.36
N ILE A 151 -34.18 6.88 -5.23
CA ILE A 151 -33.15 7.88 -4.87
C ILE A 151 -33.35 9.15 -5.72
N PRO A 152 -32.89 10.33 -5.26
CA PRO A 152 -32.99 11.58 -6.01
C PRO A 152 -32.37 11.48 -7.40
N LYS A 153 -32.99 12.12 -8.40
CA LYS A 153 -32.57 12.11 -9.80
C LYS A 153 -31.09 12.45 -9.97
N ILE A 154 -30.59 13.42 -9.23
CA ILE A 154 -29.17 13.84 -9.30
C ILE A 154 -28.22 12.70 -8.87
N GLN A 155 -28.63 11.91 -7.89
CA GLN A 155 -27.83 10.77 -7.44
C GLN A 155 -27.84 9.65 -8.50
N LYS A 156 -28.99 9.37 -9.13
CA LYS A 156 -29.06 8.41 -10.26
C LYS A 156 -28.12 8.82 -11.38
N LEU A 157 -28.11 10.10 -11.76
CA LEU A 157 -27.21 10.60 -12.81
C LEU A 157 -25.74 10.47 -12.44
N ARG A 158 -25.38 10.81 -11.19
CA ARG A 158 -24.02 10.64 -10.68
C ARG A 158 -23.58 9.18 -10.70
N ASP A 159 -24.42 8.28 -10.19
CA ASP A 159 -24.06 6.87 -10.04
C ASP A 159 -23.92 6.20 -11.42
N LYS A 160 -24.80 6.53 -12.37
CA LYS A 160 -24.67 6.11 -13.78
C LYS A 160 -23.39 6.66 -14.43
N ALA A 161 -23.06 7.93 -14.21
CA ALA A 161 -21.86 8.53 -14.75
C ALA A 161 -20.59 7.84 -14.21
N ILE A 162 -20.55 7.57 -12.90
CA ILE A 162 -19.43 6.85 -12.26
C ILE A 162 -19.29 5.44 -12.84
N LEU A 163 -20.40 4.71 -12.99
CA LEU A 163 -20.41 3.35 -13.52
C LEU A 163 -19.90 3.32 -14.97
N LEU A 164 -20.49 4.16 -15.84
CA LEU A 164 -20.17 4.18 -17.26
C LEU A 164 -18.73 4.66 -17.53
N ILE A 165 -18.29 5.74 -16.88
CA ILE A 165 -16.91 6.24 -17.01
C ILE A 165 -15.93 5.18 -16.50
N GLY A 166 -16.23 4.57 -15.36
CA GLY A 166 -15.38 3.53 -14.77
C GLY A 166 -15.25 2.29 -15.65
N PHE A 167 -16.37 1.85 -16.23
CA PHE A 167 -16.39 0.67 -17.10
C PHE A 167 -15.74 0.94 -18.46
N MET A 168 -16.17 1.99 -19.17
CA MET A 168 -15.69 2.28 -20.54
C MET A 168 -14.21 2.75 -20.54
N GLY A 169 -13.81 3.52 -19.53
CA GLY A 169 -12.43 4.01 -19.40
C GLY A 169 -11.50 3.04 -18.67
N ALA A 170 -12.01 1.93 -18.16
CA ALA A 170 -11.27 1.00 -17.29
C ALA A 170 -10.53 1.71 -16.14
N PHE A 171 -11.09 2.80 -15.65
CA PHE A 171 -10.50 3.62 -14.60
C PHE A 171 -10.50 2.91 -13.25
N ARG A 172 -9.42 3.13 -12.49
CA ARG A 172 -9.41 2.77 -11.07
C ARG A 172 -10.26 3.74 -10.27
N ARG A 173 -10.79 3.29 -9.14
CA ARG A 173 -11.59 4.14 -8.22
C ARG A 173 -10.91 5.47 -7.87
N SER A 174 -9.60 5.46 -7.63
CA SER A 174 -8.82 6.67 -7.33
C SER A 174 -8.72 7.63 -8.54
N GLU A 175 -8.69 7.10 -9.75
CA GLU A 175 -8.64 7.89 -10.98
C GLU A 175 -9.99 8.56 -11.23
N ILE A 176 -11.10 7.83 -11.02
CA ILE A 176 -12.45 8.42 -11.10
C ILE A 176 -12.62 9.51 -10.04
N ALA A 177 -12.17 9.28 -8.80
CA ALA A 177 -12.28 10.25 -7.73
C ALA A 177 -11.42 11.52 -7.95
N ALA A 178 -10.40 11.43 -8.78
CA ALA A 178 -9.52 12.55 -9.14
C ALA A 178 -10.02 13.33 -10.36
N LEU A 179 -11.08 12.89 -11.06
CA LEU A 179 -11.63 13.62 -12.20
C LEU A 179 -12.24 14.94 -11.75
N THR A 180 -11.91 15.99 -12.47
CA THR A 180 -12.49 17.34 -12.31
C THR A 180 -13.16 17.76 -13.61
N VAL A 181 -13.99 18.80 -13.56
CA VAL A 181 -14.68 19.32 -14.75
C VAL A 181 -13.71 19.77 -15.83
N GLU A 182 -12.54 20.28 -15.44
CA GLU A 182 -11.47 20.73 -16.33
C GLU A 182 -10.83 19.59 -17.12
N ASN A 183 -10.95 18.35 -16.65
CA ASN A 183 -10.48 17.15 -17.36
C ASN A 183 -11.43 16.71 -18.47
N LEU A 184 -12.63 17.27 -18.55
CA LEU A 184 -13.66 16.88 -19.51
C LEU A 184 -13.66 17.82 -20.71
N LYS A 185 -13.65 17.24 -21.90
CA LYS A 185 -13.89 17.97 -23.16
C LYS A 185 -15.18 17.45 -23.76
N PHE A 186 -16.18 18.31 -23.86
CA PHE A 186 -17.43 17.97 -24.52
C PHE A 186 -17.29 18.23 -26.02
N SER A 187 -17.64 17.25 -26.85
CA SER A 187 -17.71 17.36 -28.29
C SER A 187 -19.12 17.05 -28.79
N PRO A 188 -19.49 17.44 -30.03
CA PRO A 188 -20.81 17.10 -30.59
C PRO A 188 -21.08 15.60 -30.71
N GLN A 189 -20.04 14.78 -30.67
CA GLN A 189 -20.14 13.31 -30.70
C GLN A 189 -20.11 12.67 -29.30
N GLY A 190 -19.97 13.43 -28.24
CA GLY A 190 -19.88 12.95 -26.84
C GLY A 190 -18.58 13.29 -26.15
#